data_92c0c2eec0a30050eb2c51905320eb95
#
_entry.id   92c0c2eec0a30050eb2c51905320eb95
#
_cell.length_a   1.000
_cell.length_b   1.000
_cell.length_c   1.000
_cell.angle_alpha   90.00
_cell.angle_beta   90.00
_cell.angle_gamma   90.00
#
_symmetry.space_group_name_H-M   'P 1'
#
loop_
_entity.id
_entity.type
_entity.pdbx_description
1 polymer ?
#
loop_
_entity_poly.entity_id
_entity_poly.type
_entity_poly.pdbx_seq_one_letter_code
_entity_poly.pdbx_strand_id
1 'polypeptide(L)'
;MPKRADADPADLSLGSVDPAQHPPVALPNDDWAWFTARCAALEIPDPSARRTALEALYGHLLGVNRWLNLTKLTSPRDYLKLHVLDSLSLIGDPRLKHLSEGAPCADLGSGGGYPGLPLALWYPTVPWCLVDSRQKKVQFLSAAGALAQTFGPRRITGHHLRGSEALRDPVLKRNCQLVVCRAMGQAAEILAEAGPLLQKSGHLVIYKGPAYSGDEEHTAVDACRHLGFRAISQRWVALEEGDPERVQVIFEKIR
;
A
#
# COMPACT_ATOMS: atom_id res chain seq x y z
N MET A 1 -18.58 -0.10 45.78
CA MET A 1 -18.30 -1.09 44.71
C MET A 1 -18.78 -0.49 43.40
N PRO A 2 -17.90 -0.14 42.45
CA PRO A 2 -18.35 0.33 41.16
C PRO A 2 -18.90 -0.84 40.32
N LYS A 3 -20.09 -0.67 39.74
CA LYS A 3 -20.71 -1.60 38.79
C LYS A 3 -19.79 -1.75 37.59
N ARG A 4 -19.46 -3.00 37.23
CA ARG A 4 -18.89 -3.34 35.92
C ARG A 4 -19.89 -2.88 34.87
N ALA A 5 -19.45 -2.05 33.92
CA ALA A 5 -20.20 -1.74 32.73
C ALA A 5 -20.34 -3.07 31.95
N ASP A 6 -21.58 -3.51 31.76
CA ASP A 6 -21.89 -4.63 30.89
C ASP A 6 -21.47 -4.25 29.47
N ALA A 7 -20.54 -5.00 28.89
CA ALA A 7 -20.16 -4.85 27.50
C ALA A 7 -21.38 -5.20 26.62
N ASP A 8 -21.65 -4.35 25.63
CA ASP A 8 -22.75 -4.53 24.68
C ASP A 8 -22.60 -5.90 23.97
N PRO A 9 -23.62 -6.77 23.97
CA PRO A 9 -23.56 -8.06 23.26
C PRO A 9 -23.25 -7.96 21.77
N ALA A 10 -23.46 -6.77 21.14
CA ALA A 10 -23.09 -6.48 19.75
C ALA A 10 -21.57 -6.38 19.54
N ASP A 11 -20.78 -6.15 20.59
CA ASP A 11 -19.31 -6.02 20.52
C ASP A 11 -18.61 -7.40 20.52
N LEU A 12 -19.28 -8.46 20.92
CA LEU A 12 -18.75 -9.84 20.97
C LEU A 12 -18.72 -10.56 19.61
N SER A 13 -19.29 -9.97 18.55
CA SER A 13 -19.32 -10.54 17.18
C SER A 13 -18.27 -9.95 16.23
N LEU A 14 -17.53 -8.92 16.64
CA LEU A 14 -16.48 -8.30 15.83
C LEU A 14 -15.15 -8.99 16.10
N GLY A 15 -14.56 -9.61 15.08
CA GLY A 15 -13.22 -10.18 15.16
C GLY A 15 -12.19 -9.12 15.56
N SER A 16 -11.09 -9.55 16.17
CA SER A 16 -10.04 -8.65 16.64
C SER A 16 -9.07 -8.25 15.52
N VAL A 17 -8.62 -6.99 15.54
CA VAL A 17 -7.48 -6.52 14.74
C VAL A 17 -6.16 -6.57 15.51
N ASP A 18 -6.14 -7.06 16.75
CA ASP A 18 -4.93 -7.17 17.56
C ASP A 18 -3.96 -8.22 16.97
N PRO A 19 -2.74 -7.82 16.54
CA PRO A 19 -1.76 -8.76 15.98
C PRO A 19 -1.37 -9.89 16.94
N ALA A 20 -1.44 -9.69 18.25
CA ALA A 20 -1.13 -10.71 19.24
C ALA A 20 -2.06 -11.93 19.16
N GLN A 21 -3.25 -11.77 18.57
CA GLN A 21 -4.21 -12.86 18.36
C GLN A 21 -4.03 -13.60 17.02
N HIS A 22 -3.09 -13.12 16.18
CA HIS A 22 -2.82 -13.64 14.85
C HIS A 22 -1.36 -13.99 14.71
N PRO A 23 -0.93 -15.20 15.14
CA PRO A 23 0.47 -15.59 15.10
C PRO A 23 1.01 -15.59 13.66
N PRO A 24 2.33 -15.40 13.48
CA PRO A 24 2.98 -15.52 12.20
C PRO A 24 2.64 -16.84 11.51
N VAL A 25 2.43 -16.78 10.20
CA VAL A 25 2.22 -17.97 9.37
C VAL A 25 3.44 -18.16 8.47
N ALA A 26 4.11 -19.31 8.62
CA ALA A 26 5.29 -19.63 7.84
C ALA A 26 4.98 -19.67 6.34
N LEU A 27 5.81 -19.03 5.55
CA LEU A 27 5.78 -19.11 4.09
C LEU A 27 6.52 -20.38 3.64
N PRO A 28 5.91 -21.24 2.81
CA PRO A 28 6.56 -22.47 2.31
C PRO A 28 7.91 -22.17 1.65
N ASN A 29 8.89 -23.04 1.86
CA ASN A 29 10.24 -22.80 1.34
C ASN A 29 10.28 -22.70 -0.19
N ASP A 30 9.47 -23.46 -0.92
CA ASP A 30 9.41 -23.40 -2.38
C ASP A 30 8.85 -22.07 -2.86
N ASP A 31 7.78 -21.56 -2.20
CA ASP A 31 7.22 -20.24 -2.49
C ASP A 31 8.20 -19.12 -2.15
N TRP A 32 8.94 -19.29 -1.06
CA TRP A 32 9.97 -18.35 -0.65
C TRP A 32 11.16 -18.33 -1.62
N ALA A 33 11.63 -19.49 -2.05
CA ALA A 33 12.71 -19.61 -3.04
C ALA A 33 12.31 -18.97 -4.38
N TRP A 34 11.07 -19.23 -4.84
CA TRP A 34 10.52 -18.56 -6.02
C TRP A 34 10.50 -17.03 -5.84
N PHE A 35 9.98 -16.55 -4.71
CA PHE A 35 9.88 -15.11 -4.43
C PHE A 35 11.26 -14.43 -4.44
N THR A 36 12.26 -15.03 -3.81
CA THR A 36 13.62 -14.48 -3.79
C THR A 36 14.25 -14.46 -5.19
N ALA A 37 14.04 -15.50 -6.00
CA ALA A 37 14.49 -15.53 -7.39
C ALA A 37 13.81 -14.42 -8.23
N ARG A 38 12.52 -14.17 -8.02
CA ARG A 38 11.79 -13.06 -8.68
C ARG A 38 12.27 -11.70 -8.20
N CYS A 39 12.54 -11.53 -6.90
CA CYS A 39 13.15 -10.32 -6.38
C CYS A 39 14.51 -10.03 -7.05
N ALA A 40 15.36 -11.03 -7.19
CA ALA A 40 16.64 -10.89 -7.87
C ALA A 40 16.48 -10.46 -9.34
N ALA A 41 15.54 -11.07 -10.07
CA ALA A 41 15.24 -10.72 -11.47
C ALA A 41 14.68 -9.29 -11.64
N LEU A 42 14.02 -8.74 -10.61
CA LEU A 42 13.49 -7.38 -10.59
C LEU A 42 14.39 -6.39 -9.84
N GLU A 43 15.61 -6.79 -9.49
CA GLU A 43 16.59 -5.98 -8.75
C GLU A 43 16.07 -5.46 -7.40
N ILE A 44 15.18 -6.22 -6.75
CA ILE A 44 14.65 -5.91 -5.41
C ILE A 44 15.64 -6.43 -4.36
N PRO A 45 16.23 -5.55 -3.53
CA PRO A 45 17.29 -5.93 -2.60
C PRO A 45 16.76 -6.67 -1.36
N ASP A 46 17.59 -7.50 -0.78
CA ASP A 46 17.47 -8.08 0.57
C ASP A 46 16.12 -8.71 0.96
N PRO A 47 15.48 -9.54 0.13
CA PRO A 47 14.21 -10.16 0.50
C PRO A 47 14.34 -11.06 1.74
N SER A 48 15.47 -11.70 1.94
CA SER A 48 15.70 -12.61 3.07
C SER A 48 15.64 -11.92 4.43
N ALA A 49 16.10 -10.69 4.52
CA ALA A 49 16.01 -9.87 5.74
C ALA A 49 14.56 -9.47 6.11
N ARG A 50 13.60 -9.70 5.22
CA ARG A 50 12.19 -9.31 5.40
C ARG A 50 11.25 -10.51 5.63
N ARG A 51 11.77 -11.75 5.58
CA ARG A 51 10.94 -12.96 5.68
C ARG A 51 10.08 -12.97 6.94
N THR A 52 10.68 -12.80 8.09
CA THR A 52 9.96 -12.82 9.38
C THR A 52 8.87 -11.75 9.46
N ALA A 53 9.13 -10.55 8.96
CA ALA A 53 8.13 -9.48 8.88
C ALA A 53 6.96 -9.85 7.96
N LEU A 54 7.25 -10.44 6.80
CA LEU A 54 6.23 -10.87 5.85
C LEU A 54 5.39 -12.03 6.40
N GLU A 55 5.99 -12.99 7.11
CA GLU A 55 5.27 -14.08 7.78
C GLU A 55 4.36 -13.57 8.89
N ALA A 56 4.78 -12.58 9.67
CA ALA A 56 3.98 -11.93 10.69
C ALA A 56 2.78 -11.17 10.08
N LEU A 57 3.03 -10.35 9.07
CA LEU A 57 1.98 -9.60 8.36
C LEU A 57 1.01 -10.54 7.63
N TYR A 58 1.49 -11.66 7.08
CA TYR A 58 0.65 -12.67 6.45
C TYR A 58 -0.27 -13.33 7.45
N GLY A 59 0.22 -13.74 8.62
CA GLY A 59 -0.60 -14.30 9.70
C GLY A 59 -1.66 -13.32 10.17
N HIS A 60 -1.29 -12.05 10.36
CA HIS A 60 -2.23 -11.00 10.74
C HIS A 60 -3.30 -10.74 9.66
N LEU A 61 -2.90 -10.67 8.39
CA LEU A 61 -3.83 -10.54 7.26
C LEU A 61 -4.84 -11.69 7.25
N LEU A 62 -4.39 -12.94 7.33
CA LEU A 62 -5.26 -14.12 7.30
C LEU A 62 -6.24 -14.13 8.47
N GLY A 63 -5.78 -13.78 9.68
CA GLY A 63 -6.60 -13.74 10.87
C GLY A 63 -7.74 -12.72 10.74
N VAL A 64 -7.44 -11.50 10.36
CA VAL A 64 -8.43 -10.43 10.20
C VAL A 64 -9.32 -10.65 8.98
N ASN A 65 -8.79 -11.23 7.90
CA ASN A 65 -9.53 -11.47 6.66
C ASN A 65 -10.74 -12.39 6.84
N ARG A 66 -10.77 -13.23 7.89
CA ARG A 66 -11.90 -14.13 8.21
C ARG A 66 -13.22 -13.39 8.42
N TRP A 67 -13.17 -12.13 8.82
CA TRP A 67 -14.36 -11.33 9.12
C TRP A 67 -14.40 -9.96 8.42
N LEU A 68 -13.26 -9.42 7.97
CA LEU A 68 -13.20 -8.07 7.34
C LEU A 68 -13.19 -8.10 5.81
N ASN A 69 -12.98 -9.27 5.19
CA ASN A 69 -12.91 -9.42 3.73
C ASN A 69 -11.93 -8.42 3.06
N LEU A 70 -10.69 -8.41 3.53
CA LEU A 70 -9.62 -7.53 3.02
C LEU A 70 -9.18 -7.93 1.61
N THR A 71 -9.11 -9.26 1.36
CA THR A 71 -8.63 -9.84 0.10
C THR A 71 -9.23 -11.22 -0.16
N LYS A 72 -9.27 -11.61 -1.44
CA LYS A 72 -9.56 -12.98 -1.88
C LYS A 72 -8.28 -13.80 -2.10
N LEU A 73 -7.12 -13.15 -2.12
CA LEU A 73 -5.82 -13.75 -2.40
C LEU A 73 -5.17 -14.16 -1.08
N THR A 74 -5.40 -15.40 -0.67
CA THR A 74 -5.02 -15.92 0.66
C THR A 74 -4.03 -17.08 0.62
N SER A 75 -3.67 -17.61 -0.57
CA SER A 75 -2.61 -18.60 -0.66
C SER A 75 -1.23 -17.95 -0.45
N PRO A 76 -0.22 -18.69 0.07
CA PRO A 76 1.14 -18.16 0.24
C PRO A 76 1.73 -17.62 -1.07
N ARG A 77 1.53 -18.33 -2.19
CA ARG A 77 2.00 -17.91 -3.51
C ARG A 77 1.33 -16.63 -3.98
N ASP A 78 0.00 -16.51 -3.85
CA ASP A 78 -0.72 -15.29 -4.22
C ASP A 78 -0.32 -14.11 -3.34
N TYR A 79 -0.14 -14.35 -2.04
CA TYR A 79 0.35 -13.32 -1.12
C TYR A 79 1.71 -12.78 -1.56
N LEU A 80 2.68 -13.67 -1.80
CA LEU A 80 4.01 -13.26 -2.24
C LEU A 80 4.00 -12.62 -3.64
N LYS A 81 3.22 -13.15 -4.59
CA LYS A 81 3.19 -12.67 -5.98
C LYS A 81 2.36 -11.38 -6.13
N LEU A 82 1.09 -11.45 -5.74
CA LEU A 82 0.10 -10.43 -6.09
C LEU A 82 -0.07 -9.34 -5.02
N HIS A 83 0.42 -9.56 -3.82
CA HIS A 83 0.46 -8.53 -2.78
C HIS A 83 1.88 -7.98 -2.61
N VAL A 84 2.87 -8.82 -2.30
CA VAL A 84 4.21 -8.35 -1.96
C VAL A 84 5.01 -7.95 -3.20
N LEU A 85 5.24 -8.89 -4.14
CA LEU A 85 6.08 -8.65 -5.31
C LEU A 85 5.50 -7.56 -6.24
N ASP A 86 4.18 -7.58 -6.45
CA ASP A 86 3.49 -6.53 -7.20
C ASP A 86 3.72 -5.14 -6.58
N SER A 87 3.62 -5.02 -5.26
CA SER A 87 3.92 -3.76 -4.54
C SER A 87 5.37 -3.33 -4.72
N LEU A 88 6.30 -4.27 -4.62
CA LEU A 88 7.74 -4.03 -4.71
C LEU A 88 8.24 -3.82 -6.13
N SER A 89 7.44 -4.13 -7.14
CA SER A 89 7.81 -3.93 -8.54
C SER A 89 8.13 -2.47 -8.88
N LEU A 90 7.74 -1.51 -8.04
CA LEU A 90 8.12 -0.10 -8.13
C LEU A 90 9.58 0.15 -7.71
N ILE A 91 10.20 -0.75 -6.93
CA ILE A 91 11.61 -0.64 -6.54
C ILE A 91 12.47 -0.68 -7.81
N GLY A 92 13.51 0.15 -7.86
CA GLY A 92 14.29 0.38 -9.09
C GLY A 92 13.82 1.60 -9.88
N ASP A 93 12.63 2.15 -9.62
CA ASP A 93 12.27 3.45 -10.19
C ASP A 93 13.18 4.55 -9.60
N PRO A 94 13.80 5.39 -10.44
CA PRO A 94 14.74 6.43 -9.96
C PRO A 94 14.14 7.39 -8.93
N ARG A 95 12.81 7.59 -8.95
CA ARG A 95 12.10 8.49 -8.03
C ARG A 95 12.12 8.00 -6.59
N LEU A 96 12.15 6.68 -6.38
CA LEU A 96 12.24 6.11 -5.03
C LEU A 96 13.64 6.25 -4.41
N LYS A 97 14.68 6.45 -5.24
CA LYS A 97 16.05 6.67 -4.74
C LYS A 97 16.21 7.98 -3.97
N HIS A 98 15.28 8.91 -4.14
CA HIS A 98 15.33 10.24 -3.56
C HIS A 98 14.29 10.48 -2.45
N LEU A 99 13.63 9.41 -1.97
CA LEU A 99 12.69 9.54 -0.86
C LEU A 99 13.43 9.99 0.41
N SER A 100 12.97 11.08 0.99
CA SER A 100 13.55 11.67 2.20
C SER A 100 12.83 11.18 3.46
N GLU A 101 13.55 11.17 4.59
CA GLU A 101 12.96 10.89 5.90
C GLU A 101 12.06 12.02 6.42
N GLY A 102 12.17 13.20 5.84
CA GLY A 102 11.47 14.43 6.28
C GLY A 102 10.04 14.57 5.76
N ALA A 103 9.66 13.83 4.71
CA ALA A 103 8.32 13.90 4.12
C ALA A 103 7.69 12.50 4.04
N PRO A 104 6.39 12.34 4.35
CA PRO A 104 5.73 11.05 4.28
C PRO A 104 5.50 10.58 2.83
N CYS A 105 5.39 9.26 2.68
CA CYS A 105 4.72 8.62 1.56
C CYS A 105 3.33 8.18 1.98
N ALA A 106 2.38 8.14 1.07
CA ALA A 106 1.03 7.66 1.35
C ALA A 106 0.62 6.53 0.41
N ASP A 107 -0.12 5.55 0.95
CA ASP A 107 -0.83 4.54 0.19
C ASP A 107 -2.33 4.88 0.22
N LEU A 108 -2.86 5.36 -0.89
CA LEU A 108 -4.22 5.84 -1.00
C LEU A 108 -5.17 4.70 -1.41
N GLY A 109 -6.19 4.46 -0.58
CA GLY A 109 -7.06 3.30 -0.73
C GLY A 109 -6.37 2.00 -0.34
N SER A 110 -5.59 2.01 0.72
CA SER A 110 -4.64 0.97 1.11
C SER A 110 -5.26 -0.41 1.35
N GLY A 111 -6.53 -0.48 1.74
CA GLY A 111 -7.28 -1.73 1.86
C GLY A 111 -6.65 -2.76 2.80
N GLY A 112 -6.02 -3.77 2.25
CA GLY A 112 -5.24 -4.78 2.97
C GLY A 112 -3.79 -4.36 3.27
N GLY A 113 -3.42 -3.09 3.03
CA GLY A 113 -2.08 -2.57 3.26
C GLY A 113 -1.17 -2.60 2.03
N TYR A 114 -1.74 -2.71 0.82
CA TYR A 114 -0.96 -2.86 -0.41
C TYR A 114 -1.23 -1.75 -1.42
N PRO A 115 -0.17 -1.08 -1.92
CA PRO A 115 1.24 -1.44 -1.84
C PRO A 115 2.03 -0.90 -0.63
N GLY A 116 1.43 -0.16 0.29
CA GLY A 116 2.10 0.61 1.33
C GLY A 116 2.95 -0.20 2.32
N LEU A 117 2.43 -1.30 2.88
CA LEU A 117 3.16 -2.10 3.88
C LEU A 117 4.44 -2.74 3.33
N PRO A 118 4.45 -3.42 2.15
CA PRO A 118 5.67 -3.91 1.57
C PRO A 118 6.69 -2.79 1.28
N LEU A 119 6.24 -1.66 0.72
CA LEU A 119 7.14 -0.54 0.46
C LEU A 119 7.72 0.03 1.76
N ALA A 120 6.94 0.13 2.84
CA ALA A 120 7.44 0.58 4.14
C ALA A 120 8.52 -0.36 4.72
N LEU A 121 8.42 -1.67 4.50
CA LEU A 121 9.45 -2.62 4.93
C LEU A 121 10.77 -2.44 4.15
N TRP A 122 10.71 -2.02 2.88
CA TRP A 122 11.91 -1.79 2.05
C TRP A 122 12.47 -0.39 2.18
N TYR A 123 11.66 0.59 2.61
CA TYR A 123 12.07 1.97 2.88
C TYR A 123 11.83 2.32 4.36
N PRO A 124 12.56 1.67 5.30
CA PRO A 124 12.24 1.70 6.73
C PRO A 124 12.42 3.07 7.38
N THR A 125 13.21 3.95 6.78
CA THR A 125 13.45 5.31 7.32
C THR A 125 12.38 6.32 6.89
N VAL A 126 11.62 6.00 5.84
CA VAL A 126 10.58 6.88 5.28
C VAL A 126 9.26 6.69 6.05
N PRO A 127 8.60 7.77 6.51
CA PRO A 127 7.27 7.66 7.11
C PRO A 127 6.22 7.25 6.07
N TRP A 128 5.33 6.31 6.44
CA TRP A 128 4.23 5.86 5.59
C TRP A 128 2.86 6.10 6.22
N CYS A 129 1.96 6.66 5.43
CA CYS A 129 0.56 6.89 5.79
C CYS A 129 -0.33 5.95 4.97
N LEU A 130 -1.04 5.03 5.63
CA LEU A 130 -1.97 4.11 5.01
C LEU A 130 -3.38 4.70 5.09
N VAL A 131 -3.93 5.11 3.95
CA VAL A 131 -5.18 5.88 3.87
C VAL A 131 -6.30 4.99 3.35
N ASP A 132 -7.42 4.90 4.06
CA ASP A 132 -8.64 4.24 3.57
C ASP A 132 -9.88 4.97 4.11
N SER A 133 -10.95 4.98 3.32
CA SER A 133 -12.22 5.61 3.70
C SER A 133 -13.10 4.74 4.62
N ARG A 134 -12.71 3.50 4.90
CA ARG A 134 -13.45 2.56 5.73
C ARG A 134 -12.79 2.39 7.09
N GLN A 135 -13.43 2.86 8.15
CA GLN A 135 -12.88 2.85 9.51
C GLN A 135 -12.35 1.48 9.96
N LYS A 136 -13.08 0.38 9.70
CA LYS A 136 -12.63 -0.98 10.06
C LYS A 136 -11.34 -1.38 9.35
N LYS A 137 -11.15 -0.96 8.09
CA LYS A 137 -9.88 -1.17 7.38
C LYS A 137 -8.76 -0.35 7.98
N VAL A 138 -9.01 0.90 8.38
CA VAL A 138 -8.00 1.74 9.03
C VAL A 138 -7.58 1.17 10.39
N GLN A 139 -8.48 0.57 11.15
CA GLN A 139 -8.12 -0.16 12.38
C GLN A 139 -7.15 -1.31 12.08
N PHE A 140 -7.43 -2.10 11.04
CA PHE A 140 -6.50 -3.14 10.57
C PHE A 140 -5.16 -2.53 10.13
N LEU A 141 -5.17 -1.48 9.30
CA LEU A 141 -3.97 -0.82 8.79
C LEU A 141 -3.10 -0.25 9.91
N SER A 142 -3.72 0.32 10.96
CA SER A 142 -3.01 0.82 12.14
C SER A 142 -2.34 -0.31 12.92
N ALA A 143 -3.05 -1.42 13.10
CA ALA A 143 -2.51 -2.61 13.78
C ALA A 143 -1.38 -3.28 12.97
N ALA A 144 -1.58 -3.46 11.65
CA ALA A 144 -0.57 -4.00 10.74
C ALA A 144 0.66 -3.08 10.65
N GLY A 145 0.45 -1.75 10.66
CA GLY A 145 1.53 -0.77 10.70
C GLY A 145 2.34 -0.85 11.99
N ALA A 146 1.69 -0.95 13.14
CA ALA A 146 2.36 -1.15 14.43
C ALA A 146 3.15 -2.47 14.46
N LEU A 147 2.58 -3.56 13.93
CA LEU A 147 3.29 -4.83 13.78
C LEU A 147 4.52 -4.68 12.88
N ALA A 148 4.39 -4.07 11.71
CA ALA A 148 5.50 -3.87 10.78
C ALA A 148 6.65 -3.06 11.42
N GLN A 149 6.34 -2.06 12.26
CA GLN A 149 7.34 -1.23 12.95
C GLN A 149 8.24 -2.04 13.90
N THR A 150 7.79 -3.18 14.40
CA THR A 150 8.64 -4.08 15.21
C THR A 150 9.79 -4.71 14.41
N PHE A 151 9.74 -4.63 13.07
CA PHE A 151 10.74 -5.19 12.14
C PHE A 151 11.58 -4.14 11.42
N GLY A 152 11.57 -2.88 11.87
CA GLY A 152 12.49 -1.86 11.37
C GLY A 152 11.89 -0.54 10.89
N PRO A 153 10.74 -0.48 10.19
CA PRO A 153 10.15 0.81 9.80
C PRO A 153 9.95 1.75 10.99
N ARG A 154 10.31 3.01 10.80
CA ARG A 154 10.22 4.00 11.90
C ARG A 154 8.81 4.45 12.20
N ARG A 155 8.01 4.65 11.15
CA ARG A 155 6.66 5.21 11.30
C ARG A 155 5.72 4.75 10.20
N ILE A 156 4.68 4.03 10.59
CA ILE A 156 3.54 3.67 9.73
C ILE A 156 2.27 4.03 10.49
N THR A 157 1.39 4.83 9.87
CA THR A 157 0.15 5.30 10.50
C THR A 157 -1.05 5.06 9.59
N GLY A 158 -2.19 4.66 10.18
CA GLY A 158 -3.46 4.54 9.47
C GLY A 158 -4.25 5.85 9.54
N HIS A 159 -4.84 6.29 8.42
CA HIS A 159 -5.62 7.51 8.32
C HIS A 159 -7.01 7.22 7.75
N HIS A 160 -8.06 7.59 8.52
CA HIS A 160 -9.45 7.39 8.14
C HIS A 160 -9.97 8.64 7.42
N LEU A 161 -9.82 8.68 6.10
CA LEU A 161 -10.31 9.76 5.26
C LEU A 161 -10.35 9.35 3.78
N ARG A 162 -11.05 10.13 2.96
CA ARG A 162 -10.85 10.13 1.50
C ARG A 162 -9.71 11.07 1.14
N GLY A 163 -9.03 10.83 0.01
CA GLY A 163 -7.93 11.70 -0.42
C GLY A 163 -8.33 13.17 -0.58
N SER A 164 -9.55 13.44 -1.06
CA SER A 164 -10.13 14.78 -1.15
C SER A 164 -10.25 15.50 0.21
N GLU A 165 -10.29 14.78 1.31
CA GLU A 165 -10.37 15.32 2.68
C GLU A 165 -9.00 15.60 3.31
N ALA A 166 -7.90 15.18 2.65
CA ALA A 166 -6.53 15.30 3.17
C ALA A 166 -6.12 16.74 3.53
N LEU A 167 -6.77 17.75 2.95
CA LEU A 167 -6.54 19.14 3.33
C LEU A 167 -6.89 19.46 4.79
N ARG A 168 -7.64 18.59 5.47
CA ARG A 168 -8.00 18.70 6.90
C ARG A 168 -7.04 17.96 7.81
N ASP A 169 -6.20 17.07 7.25
CA ASP A 169 -5.22 16.30 8.00
C ASP A 169 -3.86 17.01 8.00
N PRO A 170 -3.31 17.39 9.16
CA PRO A 170 -2.07 18.15 9.25
C PRO A 170 -0.84 17.37 8.80
N VAL A 171 -0.89 16.04 8.80
CA VAL A 171 0.21 15.18 8.35
C VAL A 171 0.20 15.02 6.84
N LEU A 172 -0.99 14.91 6.24
CA LEU A 172 -1.16 14.59 4.82
C LEU A 172 -1.27 15.82 3.93
N LYS A 173 -1.78 16.94 4.45
CA LYS A 173 -2.06 18.14 3.67
C LYS A 173 -0.85 18.64 2.88
N ARG A 174 -0.81 18.37 1.58
CA ARG A 174 0.23 18.80 0.64
C ARG A 174 1.66 18.51 1.14
N ASN A 175 1.83 17.37 1.78
CA ASN A 175 3.06 17.01 2.46
C ASN A 175 3.70 15.72 1.94
N CYS A 176 2.94 14.88 1.22
CA CYS A 176 3.47 13.62 0.73
C CYS A 176 4.40 13.83 -0.47
N GLN A 177 5.60 13.26 -0.39
CA GLN A 177 6.55 13.25 -1.51
C GLN A 177 6.19 12.18 -2.56
N LEU A 178 5.52 11.11 -2.14
CA LEU A 178 5.02 10.03 -2.99
C LEU A 178 3.63 9.62 -2.50
N VAL A 179 2.71 9.47 -3.44
CA VAL A 179 1.44 8.78 -3.22
C VAL A 179 1.42 7.57 -4.14
N VAL A 180 1.16 6.40 -3.59
CA VAL A 180 0.92 5.18 -4.35
C VAL A 180 -0.54 4.78 -4.19
N CYS A 181 -1.12 4.13 -5.19
CA CYS A 181 -2.43 3.52 -5.07
C CYS A 181 -2.60 2.33 -6.00
N ARG A 182 -3.48 1.40 -5.60
CA ARG A 182 -3.82 0.20 -6.37
C ARG A 182 -5.32 -0.09 -6.28
N ALA A 183 -5.93 -0.51 -7.39
CA ALA A 183 -7.33 -0.93 -7.45
C ALA A 183 -8.37 0.13 -6.99
N MET A 184 -8.16 1.40 -7.31
CA MET A 184 -9.01 2.53 -6.93
C MET A 184 -9.89 3.13 -8.05
N GLY A 185 -10.18 2.43 -9.12
CA GLY A 185 -11.01 3.01 -10.21
C GLY A 185 -10.21 3.73 -11.30
N GLN A 186 -10.78 4.77 -11.91
CA GLN A 186 -10.20 5.46 -13.06
C GLN A 186 -9.04 6.39 -12.65
N ALA A 187 -8.01 6.50 -13.49
CA ALA A 187 -6.82 7.29 -13.20
C ALA A 187 -7.14 8.79 -12.98
N ALA A 188 -8.09 9.36 -13.71
CA ALA A 188 -8.52 10.75 -13.53
C ALA A 188 -9.14 11.02 -12.15
N GLU A 189 -9.93 10.07 -11.62
CA GLU A 189 -10.50 10.16 -10.26
C GLU A 189 -9.42 10.07 -9.20
N ILE A 190 -8.44 9.19 -9.41
CA ILE A 190 -7.30 9.02 -8.51
C ILE A 190 -6.44 10.29 -8.47
N LEU A 191 -6.21 10.97 -9.59
CA LEU A 191 -5.52 12.25 -9.64
C LEU A 191 -6.20 13.31 -8.75
N ALA A 192 -7.55 13.39 -8.79
CA ALA A 192 -8.31 14.30 -7.94
C ALA A 192 -8.18 13.96 -6.45
N GLU A 193 -8.24 12.68 -6.10
CA GLU A 193 -8.09 12.21 -4.71
C GLU A 193 -6.66 12.36 -4.18
N ALA A 194 -5.63 12.15 -5.02
CA ALA A 194 -4.23 12.23 -4.60
C ALA A 194 -3.69 13.66 -4.51
N GLY A 195 -4.24 14.59 -5.31
CA GLY A 195 -3.76 15.96 -5.40
C GLY A 195 -3.65 16.70 -4.05
N PRO A 196 -4.64 16.59 -3.15
CA PRO A 196 -4.59 17.21 -1.82
C PRO A 196 -3.50 16.68 -0.88
N LEU A 197 -3.01 15.44 -1.10
CA LEU A 197 -1.94 14.84 -0.30
C LEU A 197 -0.55 15.30 -0.74
N LEU A 198 -0.35 15.47 -2.04
CA LEU A 198 0.98 15.66 -2.63
C LEU A 198 1.53 17.06 -2.40
N GLN A 199 2.78 17.13 -2.00
CA GLN A 199 3.58 18.35 -2.09
C GLN A 199 3.89 18.70 -3.56
N LYS A 200 4.33 19.94 -3.82
CA LYS A 200 4.84 20.32 -5.14
C LYS A 200 6.05 19.45 -5.50
N SER A 201 6.12 18.98 -6.73
CA SER A 201 7.10 18.02 -7.25
C SER A 201 7.00 16.61 -6.62
N GLY A 202 5.97 16.35 -5.82
CA GLY A 202 5.65 15.01 -5.36
C GLY A 202 5.08 14.15 -6.49
N HIS A 203 5.20 12.83 -6.37
CA HIS A 203 4.82 11.90 -7.41
C HIS A 203 3.60 11.06 -7.00
N LEU A 204 2.71 10.81 -7.96
CA LEU A 204 1.65 9.82 -7.87
C LEU A 204 2.03 8.62 -8.73
N VAL A 205 1.95 7.42 -8.17
CA VAL A 205 2.11 6.16 -8.89
C VAL A 205 0.84 5.34 -8.77
N ILE A 206 0.20 5.06 -9.89
CA ILE A 206 -1.01 4.26 -9.97
C ILE A 206 -0.64 2.87 -10.52
N TYR A 207 -0.91 1.83 -9.73
CA TYR A 207 -0.76 0.44 -10.16
C TYR A 207 -2.02 0.01 -10.90
N LYS A 208 -1.87 -0.29 -12.20
CA LYS A 208 -2.93 -0.74 -13.08
C LYS A 208 -2.64 -2.15 -13.60
N GLY A 209 -3.71 -2.86 -13.94
CA GLY A 209 -3.64 -4.14 -14.62
C GLY A 209 -3.52 -3.99 -16.14
N PRO A 210 -3.48 -5.12 -16.87
CA PRO A 210 -3.35 -5.14 -18.33
C PRO A 210 -4.54 -4.51 -19.06
N ALA A 211 -5.67 -4.30 -18.38
CA ALA A 211 -6.84 -3.63 -18.95
C ALA A 211 -6.73 -2.08 -19.00
N TYR A 212 -5.61 -1.51 -18.52
CA TYR A 212 -5.37 -0.06 -18.66
C TYR A 212 -5.29 0.29 -20.15
N SER A 213 -6.23 1.09 -20.62
CA SER A 213 -6.44 1.38 -22.04
C SER A 213 -6.07 2.82 -22.39
N GLY A 214 -5.89 3.08 -23.70
CA GLY A 214 -5.65 4.41 -24.22
C GLY A 214 -6.74 5.43 -23.89
N ASP A 215 -8.01 5.02 -23.78
CA ASP A 215 -9.11 5.91 -23.39
C ASP A 215 -8.97 6.39 -21.94
N GLU A 216 -8.59 5.49 -21.02
CA GLU A 216 -8.31 5.86 -19.63
C GLU A 216 -7.08 6.79 -19.56
N GLU A 217 -6.04 6.51 -20.35
CA GLU A 217 -4.85 7.35 -20.43
C GLU A 217 -5.18 8.75 -20.93
N HIS A 218 -5.91 8.89 -22.03
CA HIS A 218 -6.31 10.19 -22.57
C HIS A 218 -7.11 11.00 -21.55
N THR A 219 -8.07 10.37 -20.88
CA THR A 219 -8.87 11.01 -19.82
C THR A 219 -7.99 11.47 -18.66
N ALA A 220 -7.01 10.68 -18.23
CA ALA A 220 -6.08 11.04 -17.16
C ALA A 220 -5.16 12.21 -17.57
N VAL A 221 -4.65 12.21 -18.80
CA VAL A 221 -3.79 13.30 -19.33
C VAL A 221 -4.57 14.61 -19.41
N ASP A 222 -5.82 14.57 -19.85
CA ASP A 222 -6.66 15.77 -19.86
C ASP A 222 -6.96 16.29 -18.45
N ALA A 223 -7.24 15.40 -17.50
CA ALA A 223 -7.43 15.75 -16.09
C ALA A 223 -6.18 16.41 -15.46
N CYS A 224 -4.97 16.02 -15.87
CA CYS A 224 -3.73 16.62 -15.38
C CYS A 224 -3.68 18.12 -15.52
N ARG A 225 -4.19 18.68 -16.63
CA ARG A 225 -4.17 20.14 -16.91
C ARG A 225 -4.94 20.93 -15.85
N HIS A 226 -6.07 20.37 -15.41
CA HIS A 226 -6.96 21.04 -14.44
C HIS A 226 -6.55 20.76 -12.99
N LEU A 227 -6.02 19.56 -12.71
CA LEU A 227 -5.65 19.13 -11.37
C LEU A 227 -4.21 19.49 -10.96
N GLY A 228 -3.45 20.13 -11.87
CA GLY A 228 -2.07 20.58 -11.62
C GLY A 228 -1.10 19.41 -11.53
N PHE A 229 -1.22 18.49 -12.47
CA PHE A 229 -0.30 17.37 -12.67
C PHE A 229 0.36 17.42 -14.04
N ARG A 230 1.42 16.64 -14.18
CA ARG A 230 2.08 16.29 -15.44
C ARG A 230 2.23 14.79 -15.51
N ALA A 231 1.79 14.18 -16.61
CA ALA A 231 2.09 12.77 -16.89
C ALA A 231 3.59 12.63 -17.18
N ILE A 232 4.24 11.67 -16.54
CA ILE A 232 5.70 11.48 -16.65
C ILE A 232 6.02 10.26 -17.51
N SER A 233 5.53 9.08 -17.12
CA SER A 233 5.86 7.83 -17.79
C SER A 233 4.89 6.71 -17.40
N GLN A 234 4.95 5.65 -18.19
CA GLN A 234 4.38 4.35 -17.87
C GLN A 234 5.53 3.35 -17.76
N ARG A 235 5.47 2.48 -16.77
CA ARG A 235 6.43 1.39 -16.58
C ARG A 235 5.67 0.06 -16.57
N TRP A 236 5.94 -0.75 -17.57
CA TRP A 236 5.35 -2.08 -17.72
C TRP A 236 6.22 -3.12 -17.02
N VAL A 237 5.61 -4.00 -16.26
CA VAL A 237 6.30 -5.02 -15.45
C VAL A 237 5.54 -6.33 -15.50
N ALA A 238 6.21 -7.39 -15.94
CA ALA A 238 5.76 -8.76 -15.75
C ALA A 238 6.32 -9.28 -14.42
N LEU A 239 5.45 -9.79 -13.54
CA LEU A 239 5.90 -10.36 -12.26
C LEU A 239 6.58 -11.71 -12.45
N GLU A 240 6.18 -12.43 -13.50
CA GLU A 240 6.75 -13.71 -13.91
C GLU A 240 6.68 -13.83 -15.43
N GLU A 241 7.54 -14.64 -16.02
CA GLU A 241 7.51 -14.88 -17.46
C GLU A 241 6.15 -15.47 -17.87
N GLY A 242 5.53 -14.90 -18.91
CA GLY A 242 4.19 -15.30 -19.38
C GLY A 242 3.02 -14.67 -18.61
N ASP A 243 3.26 -13.93 -17.54
CA ASP A 243 2.20 -13.15 -16.88
C ASP A 243 1.77 -11.97 -17.76
N PRO A 244 0.49 -11.57 -17.67
CA PRO A 244 0.07 -10.28 -18.19
C PRO A 244 0.84 -9.15 -17.52
N GLU A 245 1.41 -8.26 -18.33
CA GLU A 245 2.12 -7.09 -17.80
C GLU A 245 1.19 -6.18 -16.99
N ARG A 246 1.73 -5.65 -15.91
CA ARG A 246 1.11 -4.61 -15.10
C ARG A 246 1.75 -3.29 -15.46
N VAL A 247 1.00 -2.21 -15.34
CA VAL A 247 1.54 -0.87 -15.63
C VAL A 247 1.51 0.01 -14.38
N GLN A 248 2.62 0.68 -14.15
CA GLN A 248 2.74 1.75 -13.18
C GLN A 248 2.67 3.07 -13.94
N VAL A 249 1.56 3.78 -13.76
CA VAL A 249 1.34 5.09 -14.41
C VAL A 249 1.80 6.17 -13.45
N ILE A 250 2.68 7.06 -13.90
CA ILE A 250 3.41 7.97 -13.04
C ILE A 250 3.13 9.41 -13.42
N PHE A 251 2.71 10.19 -12.43
CA PHE A 251 2.40 11.62 -12.55
C PHE A 251 3.21 12.41 -11.53
N GLU A 252 3.52 13.66 -11.87
CA GLU A 252 4.16 14.64 -10.98
C GLU A 252 3.19 15.78 -10.66
N LYS A 253 3.13 16.19 -9.39
CA LYS A 253 2.37 17.35 -8.93
C LYS A 253 3.15 18.63 -9.23
N ILE A 254 2.59 19.53 -10.05
CA ILE A 254 3.27 20.77 -10.47
C ILE A 254 2.78 22.03 -9.74
N ARG A 255 1.58 22.01 -9.15
CA ARG A 255 0.96 23.11 -8.39
C ARG A 255 0.14 22.59 -7.21
#